data_eaba649658c891c74538fd1dc51a3035
#
_entry.id   eaba649658c891c74538fd1dc51a3035
#
_cell.length_a   1.000
_cell.length_b   1.000
_cell.length_c   1.000
_cell.angle_alpha   90.00
_cell.angle_beta   90.00
_cell.angle_gamma   90.00
#
_symmetry.space_group_name_H-M   'P 1'
#
loop_
_entity.id
_entity.type
_entity.pdbx_description
1 polymer ?
#
loop_
_entity_poly.entity_id
_entity_poly.type
_entity_poly.pdbx_seq_one_letter_code
_entity_poly.pdbx_strand_id
1 'polypeptide(L)'
;MSNDSAALPTREGTPPSGAMTRIALLALLTQRPMHGYEVRQVIEQYGMHQWANIKYSSIYGGLQQLTKEGLLAEAGTAREGNRPPRTQYRITPQGVDELHALLRQTWAHPIVPPDATNMALSFFMLLPPADLRALLAQRLAMLDERLTRLDAREEWADNVSGQLRPPAVRAMVADIFAHQRYLLHAERGWAAQVLVRMQNGVYDHDGDLGPLPEPHIQTPTDETREQ
;
A
#
# COMPACT_ATOMS: atom_id res chain seq x y z
N MET A 1 -9.98 18.72 -38.15
CA MET A 1 -8.90 18.34 -37.20
C MET A 1 -9.60 17.71 -36.00
N SER A 2 -9.65 16.41 -35.97
CA SER A 2 -10.38 15.62 -34.97
C SER A 2 -9.67 15.73 -33.64
N ASN A 3 -10.36 16.33 -32.63
CA ASN A 3 -9.92 16.40 -31.27
C ASN A 3 -10.30 15.08 -30.59
N ASP A 4 -9.39 14.11 -30.65
CA ASP A 4 -9.54 12.83 -29.98
C ASP A 4 -9.26 13.07 -28.49
N SER A 5 -10.34 13.43 -27.76
CA SER A 5 -10.31 13.56 -26.30
C SER A 5 -10.19 12.14 -25.75
N ALA A 6 -8.96 11.69 -25.57
CA ALA A 6 -8.69 10.42 -24.89
C ALA A 6 -9.28 10.47 -23.47
N ALA A 7 -10.41 9.84 -23.28
CA ALA A 7 -10.96 9.58 -21.96
C ALA A 7 -9.90 8.84 -21.14
N LEU A 8 -9.59 9.37 -19.95
CA LEU A 8 -8.68 8.70 -19.03
C LEU A 8 -9.19 7.27 -18.76
N PRO A 9 -8.32 6.26 -18.82
CA PRO A 9 -8.73 4.89 -18.61
C PRO A 9 -9.42 4.75 -17.25
N THR A 10 -10.62 4.20 -17.27
CA THR A 10 -11.36 3.83 -16.06
C THR A 10 -10.53 2.87 -15.21
N ARG A 11 -10.71 2.93 -13.88
CA ARG A 11 -10.01 2.17 -12.84
C ARG A 11 -10.14 0.63 -12.97
N GLU A 12 -9.85 0.06 -14.11
CA GLU A 12 -9.74 -1.39 -14.25
C GLU A 12 -8.40 -1.83 -13.65
N GLY A 13 -8.44 -2.56 -12.55
CA GLY A 13 -7.25 -3.18 -11.95
C GLY A 13 -6.83 -2.74 -10.56
N THR A 14 -7.52 -1.79 -9.90
CA THR A 14 -7.20 -1.46 -8.51
C THR A 14 -7.66 -2.60 -7.60
N PRO A 15 -6.78 -3.23 -6.81
CA PRO A 15 -7.20 -4.23 -5.84
C PRO A 15 -8.26 -3.66 -4.91
N PRO A 16 -9.25 -4.46 -4.50
CA PRO A 16 -10.30 -4.00 -3.59
C PRO A 16 -9.69 -3.45 -2.29
N SER A 17 -10.40 -2.49 -1.66
CA SER A 17 -10.02 -1.99 -0.34
C SER A 17 -9.83 -3.18 0.60
N GLY A 18 -8.66 -3.29 1.24
CA GLY A 18 -8.34 -4.43 2.10
C GLY A 18 -7.66 -5.62 1.40
N ALA A 19 -7.34 -5.53 0.11
CA ALA A 19 -6.66 -6.61 -0.63
C ALA A 19 -5.37 -7.08 0.06
N MET A 20 -4.57 -6.17 0.60
CA MET A 20 -3.34 -6.53 1.34
C MET A 20 -3.63 -7.41 2.56
N THR A 21 -4.63 -7.03 3.37
CA THR A 21 -5.06 -7.85 4.52
C THR A 21 -5.58 -9.21 4.05
N ARG A 22 -6.38 -9.24 2.98
CA ARG A 22 -6.94 -10.47 2.41
C ARG A 22 -5.83 -11.41 1.91
N ILE A 23 -4.88 -10.91 1.15
CA ILE A 23 -3.70 -11.68 0.70
C ILE A 23 -2.93 -12.22 1.90
N ALA A 24 -2.63 -11.38 2.90
CA ALA A 24 -1.87 -11.81 4.07
C ALA A 24 -2.58 -12.92 4.86
N LEU A 25 -3.89 -12.78 5.13
CA LEU A 25 -4.66 -13.78 5.88
C LEU A 25 -4.73 -15.12 5.13
N LEU A 26 -5.05 -15.10 3.84
CA LEU A 26 -5.11 -16.30 3.03
C LEU A 26 -3.73 -16.97 2.92
N ALA A 27 -2.67 -16.19 2.64
CA ALA A 27 -1.32 -16.70 2.49
C ALA A 27 -0.78 -17.34 3.78
N LEU A 28 -0.97 -16.73 4.94
CA LEU A 28 -0.53 -17.30 6.21
C LEU A 28 -1.22 -18.63 6.51
N LEU A 29 -2.51 -18.74 6.19
CA LEU A 29 -3.31 -19.94 6.45
C LEU A 29 -3.08 -21.07 5.43
N THR A 30 -2.25 -20.87 4.37
CA THR A 30 -1.78 -21.96 3.52
C THR A 30 -0.78 -22.86 4.24
N GLN A 31 -0.04 -22.34 5.21
CA GLN A 31 1.02 -23.08 5.90
C GLN A 31 0.47 -24.10 6.90
N ARG A 32 -0.49 -23.68 7.71
CA ARG A 32 -1.18 -24.50 8.70
C ARG A 32 -2.43 -23.77 9.21
N PRO A 33 -3.38 -24.48 9.81
CA PRO A 33 -4.46 -23.84 10.56
C PRO A 33 -3.90 -22.99 11.71
N MET A 34 -4.46 -21.79 11.93
CA MET A 34 -4.02 -20.84 12.98
C MET A 34 -5.22 -20.23 13.68
N HIS A 35 -5.02 -19.87 14.96
CA HIS A 35 -5.93 -18.98 15.67
C HIS A 35 -5.69 -17.52 15.28
N GLY A 36 -6.71 -16.67 15.41
CA GLY A 36 -6.59 -15.25 15.05
C GLY A 36 -5.45 -14.52 15.76
N TYR A 37 -5.13 -14.89 17.02
CA TYR A 37 -4.01 -14.31 17.73
C TYR A 37 -2.64 -14.75 17.17
N GLU A 38 -2.52 -16.00 16.68
CA GLU A 38 -1.30 -16.50 16.05
C GLU A 38 -1.06 -15.78 14.71
N VAL A 39 -2.12 -15.58 13.92
CA VAL A 39 -2.08 -14.78 12.69
C VAL A 39 -1.57 -13.36 13.02
N ARG A 40 -2.11 -12.74 14.07
CA ARG A 40 -1.64 -11.43 14.52
C ARG A 40 -0.16 -11.44 14.90
N GLN A 41 0.29 -12.43 15.67
CA GLN A 41 1.70 -12.54 16.08
C GLN A 41 2.63 -12.67 14.86
N VAL A 42 2.25 -13.48 13.86
CA VAL A 42 3.03 -13.62 12.62
C VAL A 42 3.09 -12.30 11.84
N ILE A 43 1.96 -11.60 11.70
CA ILE A 43 1.90 -10.27 11.04
C ILE A 43 2.81 -9.27 11.77
N GLU A 44 2.85 -9.31 13.11
CA GLU A 44 3.70 -8.46 13.93
C GLU A 44 5.17 -8.82 13.79
N GLN A 45 5.51 -10.09 13.89
CA GLN A 45 6.87 -10.61 13.78
C GLN A 45 7.52 -10.27 12.42
N TYR A 46 6.76 -10.36 11.32
CA TYR A 46 7.24 -9.99 9.99
C TYR A 46 7.06 -8.50 9.67
N GLY A 47 6.57 -7.70 10.61
CA GLY A 47 6.38 -6.26 10.44
C GLY A 47 5.36 -5.87 9.36
N MET A 48 4.46 -6.80 8.97
CA MET A 48 3.47 -6.55 7.92
C MET A 48 2.51 -5.42 8.26
N HIS A 49 2.26 -5.17 9.55
CA HIS A 49 1.47 -4.04 10.03
C HIS A 49 2.07 -2.68 9.65
N GLN A 50 3.40 -2.60 9.47
CA GLN A 50 4.09 -1.37 9.10
C GLN A 50 4.15 -1.18 7.56
N TRP A 51 4.72 -2.16 6.85
CA TRP A 51 4.97 -2.00 5.41
C TRP A 51 3.74 -2.29 4.53
N ALA A 52 2.80 -3.15 4.98
CA ALA A 52 1.54 -3.41 4.28
C ALA A 52 0.35 -2.67 4.90
N ASN A 53 0.59 -1.80 5.90
CA ASN A 53 -0.45 -1.02 6.60
C ASN A 53 -1.64 -1.86 7.10
N ILE A 54 -1.37 -3.09 7.57
CA ILE A 54 -2.39 -4.00 8.09
C ILE A 54 -2.72 -3.61 9.52
N LYS A 55 -3.92 -3.08 9.74
CA LYS A 55 -4.39 -2.74 11.10
C LYS A 55 -4.78 -3.99 11.87
N TYR A 56 -4.40 -4.08 13.13
CA TYR A 56 -4.76 -5.24 13.98
C TYR A 56 -6.28 -5.44 14.09
N SER A 57 -7.06 -4.37 14.10
CA SER A 57 -8.53 -4.43 14.09
C SER A 57 -9.10 -5.09 12.83
N SER A 58 -8.41 -4.99 11.69
CA SER A 58 -8.87 -5.59 10.43
C SER A 58 -8.59 -7.10 10.34
N ILE A 59 -7.72 -7.65 11.18
CA ILE A 59 -7.38 -9.08 11.16
C ILE A 59 -8.60 -9.94 11.52
N TYR A 60 -9.22 -9.67 12.68
CA TYR A 60 -10.35 -10.46 13.14
C TYR A 60 -11.58 -10.30 12.26
N GLY A 61 -11.88 -9.06 11.84
CA GLY A 61 -12.93 -8.78 10.87
C GLY A 61 -12.69 -9.47 9.52
N GLY A 62 -11.43 -9.46 9.05
CA GLY A 62 -11.02 -10.14 7.82
C GLY A 62 -11.19 -11.66 7.91
N LEU A 63 -10.77 -12.30 9.01
CA LEU A 63 -10.97 -13.74 9.23
C LEU A 63 -12.45 -14.12 9.20
N GLN A 64 -13.32 -13.37 9.89
CA GLN A 64 -14.76 -13.60 9.87
C GLN A 64 -15.36 -13.40 8.49
N GLN A 65 -14.96 -12.36 7.78
CA GLN A 65 -15.46 -12.08 6.43
C GLN A 65 -15.06 -13.17 5.44
N LEU A 66 -13.78 -13.59 5.44
CA LEU A 66 -13.30 -14.68 4.59
C LEU A 66 -13.98 -16.01 4.90
N THR A 67 -14.35 -16.24 6.16
CA THR A 67 -15.13 -17.43 6.56
C THR A 67 -16.56 -17.35 6.00
N LYS A 68 -17.23 -16.21 6.08
CA LYS A 68 -18.57 -16.01 5.49
C LYS A 68 -18.56 -16.20 3.97
N GLU A 69 -17.47 -15.83 3.31
CA GLU A 69 -17.27 -16.02 1.87
C GLU A 69 -16.89 -17.47 1.48
N GLY A 70 -16.72 -18.36 2.46
CA GLY A 70 -16.32 -19.74 2.20
C GLY A 70 -14.85 -19.94 1.83
N LEU A 71 -14.03 -18.89 1.93
CA LEU A 71 -12.59 -18.92 1.61
C LEU A 71 -11.75 -19.46 2.77
N LEU A 72 -12.26 -19.33 3.99
CA LEU A 72 -11.75 -19.95 5.19
C LEU A 72 -12.84 -20.86 5.79
N ALA A 73 -12.40 -21.88 6.52
CA ALA A 73 -13.26 -22.72 7.34
C ALA A 73 -12.74 -22.76 8.78
N GLU A 74 -13.66 -22.90 9.73
CA GLU A 74 -13.30 -23.19 11.11
C GLU A 74 -12.79 -24.63 11.21
N ALA A 75 -11.58 -24.79 11.74
CA ALA A 75 -10.90 -26.10 11.83
C ALA A 75 -11.08 -26.77 13.20
N GLY A 76 -11.99 -26.25 14.02
CA GLY A 76 -12.29 -26.74 15.36
C GLY A 76 -12.05 -25.67 16.44
N THR A 77 -12.62 -25.94 17.61
CA THR A 77 -12.39 -25.15 18.82
C THR A 77 -11.51 -25.97 19.74
N ALA A 78 -10.22 -25.67 19.79
CA ALA A 78 -9.35 -26.31 20.79
C ALA A 78 -9.61 -25.67 22.15
N ARG A 79 -10.01 -26.48 23.13
CA ARG A 79 -10.00 -26.14 24.55
C ARG A 79 -8.63 -26.46 25.12
N GLU A 80 -7.81 -25.47 25.35
CA GLU A 80 -6.61 -25.58 26.20
C GLU A 80 -6.99 -25.21 27.64
N GLY A 81 -7.26 -26.20 28.46
CA GLY A 81 -7.56 -26.01 29.88
C GLY A 81 -8.82 -25.18 30.14
N ASN A 82 -8.76 -24.25 31.11
CA ASN A 82 -9.86 -23.37 31.54
C ASN A 82 -10.04 -22.11 30.68
N ARG A 83 -9.41 -22.02 29.50
CA ARG A 83 -9.54 -20.86 28.61
C ARG A 83 -10.77 -21.01 27.70
N PRO A 84 -11.40 -19.85 27.31
CA PRO A 84 -12.52 -19.89 26.36
C PRO A 84 -12.14 -20.60 25.07
N PRO A 85 -13.04 -21.35 24.44
CA PRO A 85 -12.78 -22.02 23.17
C PRO A 85 -12.36 -20.99 22.11
N ARG A 86 -11.23 -21.24 21.45
CA ARG A 86 -10.69 -20.35 20.44
C ARG A 86 -10.89 -20.96 19.06
N THR A 87 -11.50 -20.20 18.17
CA THR A 87 -11.70 -20.62 16.78
C THR A 87 -10.35 -20.68 16.05
N GLN A 88 -10.06 -21.83 15.46
CA GLN A 88 -8.94 -22.05 14.56
C GLN A 88 -9.45 -21.96 13.12
N TYR A 89 -8.74 -21.24 12.28
CA TYR A 89 -9.08 -21.04 10.87
C TYR A 89 -8.13 -21.83 9.97
N ARG A 90 -8.66 -22.39 8.89
CA ARG A 90 -7.90 -23.01 7.80
C ARG A 90 -8.37 -22.49 6.46
N ILE A 91 -7.47 -22.41 5.48
CA ILE A 91 -7.84 -22.04 4.11
C ILE A 91 -8.62 -23.18 3.44
N THR A 92 -9.59 -22.83 2.61
CA THR A 92 -10.33 -23.77 1.76
C THR A 92 -9.71 -23.85 0.37
N PRO A 93 -10.06 -24.86 -0.48
CA PRO A 93 -9.65 -24.88 -1.89
C PRO A 93 -10.04 -23.58 -2.63
N GLN A 94 -11.26 -23.07 -2.40
CA GLN A 94 -11.72 -21.80 -2.95
C GLN A 94 -10.87 -20.62 -2.46
N GLY A 95 -10.42 -20.64 -1.19
CA GLY A 95 -9.51 -19.65 -0.65
C GLY A 95 -8.13 -19.66 -1.31
N VAL A 96 -7.63 -20.83 -1.70
CA VAL A 96 -6.38 -20.95 -2.46
C VAL A 96 -6.54 -20.37 -3.86
N ASP A 97 -7.65 -20.65 -4.54
CA ASP A 97 -7.93 -20.10 -5.87
C ASP A 97 -8.05 -18.58 -5.83
N GLU A 98 -8.73 -18.03 -4.83
CA GLU A 98 -8.84 -16.59 -4.60
C GLU A 98 -7.45 -15.97 -4.33
N LEU A 99 -6.63 -16.58 -3.47
CA LEU A 99 -5.27 -16.11 -3.21
C LEU A 99 -4.46 -16.03 -4.51
N HIS A 100 -4.51 -17.08 -5.32
CA HIS A 100 -3.81 -17.11 -6.60
C HIS A 100 -4.32 -16.04 -7.57
N ALA A 101 -5.63 -15.77 -7.61
CA ALA A 101 -6.22 -14.71 -8.42
C ALA A 101 -5.72 -13.34 -7.98
N LEU A 102 -5.74 -13.05 -6.68
CA LEU A 102 -5.26 -11.80 -6.10
C LEU A 102 -3.76 -11.57 -6.37
N LEU A 103 -2.94 -12.62 -6.23
CA LEU A 103 -1.51 -12.53 -6.53
C LEU A 103 -1.27 -12.24 -8.01
N ARG A 104 -1.95 -12.95 -8.95
CA ARG A 104 -1.83 -12.69 -10.38
C ARG A 104 -2.25 -11.27 -10.73
N GLN A 105 -3.36 -10.80 -10.19
CA GLN A 105 -3.85 -9.43 -10.40
C GLN A 105 -2.82 -8.41 -9.91
N THR A 106 -2.27 -8.60 -8.72
CA THR A 106 -1.27 -7.68 -8.14
C THR A 106 0.01 -7.62 -8.97
N TRP A 107 0.48 -8.77 -9.47
CA TRP A 107 1.68 -8.82 -10.31
C TRP A 107 1.46 -8.28 -11.73
N ALA A 108 0.27 -8.48 -12.30
CA ALA A 108 -0.04 -8.04 -13.66
C ALA A 108 -0.29 -6.53 -13.79
N HIS A 109 -0.72 -5.88 -12.70
CA HIS A 109 -1.15 -4.48 -12.76
C HIS A 109 -0.31 -3.64 -11.80
N PRO A 110 0.52 -2.72 -12.31
CA PRO A 110 1.22 -1.77 -11.45
C PRO A 110 0.20 -0.86 -10.75
N ILE A 111 0.25 -0.85 -9.43
CA ILE A 111 -0.66 -0.02 -8.63
C ILE A 111 0.05 1.30 -8.34
N VAL A 112 -0.50 2.38 -8.89
CA VAL A 112 -0.17 3.73 -8.43
C VAL A 112 -1.32 4.16 -7.50
N PRO A 113 -1.16 4.03 -6.18
CA PRO A 113 -2.21 4.43 -5.26
C PRO A 113 -2.46 5.93 -5.38
N PRO A 114 -3.70 6.41 -5.16
CA PRO A 114 -3.96 7.82 -4.98
C PRO A 114 -3.03 8.37 -3.89
N ASP A 115 -2.17 9.29 -4.25
CA ASP A 115 -1.21 9.89 -3.32
C ASP A 115 -1.69 11.28 -2.91
N ALA A 116 -1.84 11.48 -1.60
CA ALA A 116 -2.16 12.78 -1.03
C ALA A 116 -1.10 13.84 -1.39
N THR A 117 0.13 13.43 -1.70
CA THR A 117 1.21 14.32 -2.13
C THR A 117 0.87 14.99 -3.46
N ASN A 118 0.35 14.25 -4.45
CA ASN A 118 -0.07 14.82 -5.73
C ASN A 118 -1.22 15.82 -5.56
N MET A 119 -2.17 15.53 -4.66
CA MET A 119 -3.22 16.48 -4.33
C MET A 119 -2.65 17.72 -3.64
N ALA A 120 -1.75 17.56 -2.66
CA ALA A 120 -1.10 18.67 -1.99
C ALA A 120 -0.24 19.50 -2.95
N LEU A 121 0.43 18.85 -3.92
CA LEU A 121 1.18 19.53 -4.98
C LEU A 121 0.31 20.40 -5.86
N SER A 122 -0.92 19.98 -6.16
CA SER A 122 -1.84 20.78 -6.97
C SER A 122 -2.22 22.11 -6.31
N PHE A 123 -2.02 22.21 -4.99
CA PHE A 123 -2.37 23.38 -4.18
C PHE A 123 -1.20 23.92 -3.35
N PHE A 124 0.03 23.48 -3.64
CA PHE A 124 1.18 23.81 -2.79
C PHE A 124 1.49 25.31 -2.75
N MET A 125 1.15 26.06 -3.80
CA MET A 125 1.30 27.52 -3.87
C MET A 125 0.42 28.28 -2.86
N LEU A 126 -0.57 27.62 -2.24
CA LEU A 126 -1.37 28.21 -1.16
C LEU A 126 -0.61 28.30 0.17
N LEU A 127 0.54 27.65 0.30
CA LEU A 127 1.39 27.73 1.48
C LEU A 127 2.53 28.74 1.25
N PRO A 128 2.96 29.46 2.31
CA PRO A 128 4.13 30.32 2.22
C PRO A 128 5.36 29.54 1.77
N PRO A 129 6.22 30.09 0.87
CA PRO A 129 7.41 29.37 0.38
C PRO A 129 8.37 28.94 1.50
N ALA A 130 8.44 29.69 2.61
CA ALA A 130 9.25 29.32 3.77
C ALA A 130 8.76 28.05 4.45
N ASP A 131 7.44 27.89 4.60
CA ASP A 131 6.82 26.71 5.20
C ASP A 131 7.04 25.49 4.32
N LEU A 132 6.88 25.64 3.01
CA LEU A 132 7.11 24.55 2.05
C LEU A 132 8.56 24.06 2.09
N ARG A 133 9.54 24.97 2.18
CA ARG A 133 10.96 24.60 2.34
C ARG A 133 11.19 23.80 3.62
N ALA A 134 10.61 24.24 4.75
CA ALA A 134 10.72 23.55 6.03
C ALA A 134 10.07 22.16 5.98
N LEU A 135 8.88 22.03 5.38
CA LEU A 135 8.17 20.77 5.22
C LEU A 135 8.92 19.78 4.32
N LEU A 136 9.52 20.25 3.22
CA LEU A 136 10.34 19.41 2.34
C LEU A 136 11.62 18.94 3.03
N ALA A 137 12.28 19.80 3.81
CA ALA A 137 13.44 19.41 4.61
C ALA A 137 13.07 18.35 5.66
N GLN A 138 11.94 18.52 6.34
CA GLN A 138 11.41 17.53 7.28
C GLN A 138 11.09 16.21 6.56
N ARG A 139 10.46 16.26 5.38
CA ARG A 139 10.16 15.08 4.56
C ARG A 139 11.43 14.30 4.20
N LEU A 140 12.48 14.98 3.79
CA LEU A 140 13.78 14.38 3.49
C LEU A 140 14.37 13.67 4.71
N ALA A 141 14.38 14.31 5.88
CA ALA A 141 14.86 13.71 7.11
C ALA A 141 14.07 12.43 7.49
N MET A 142 12.74 12.46 7.32
CA MET A 142 11.88 11.29 7.56
C MET A 142 12.15 10.15 6.57
N LEU A 143 12.46 10.46 5.31
CA LEU A 143 12.81 9.46 4.30
C LEU A 143 14.17 8.82 4.58
N ASP A 144 15.16 9.61 5.01
CA ASP A 144 16.47 9.12 5.43
C ASP A 144 16.36 8.20 6.65
N GLU A 145 15.54 8.54 7.63
CA GLU A 145 15.26 7.67 8.77
C GLU A 145 14.55 6.37 8.36
N ARG A 146 13.63 6.43 7.39
CA ARG A 146 12.97 5.22 6.87
C ARG A 146 13.94 4.30 6.14
N LEU A 147 14.86 4.85 5.35
CA LEU A 147 15.92 4.09 4.68
C LEU A 147 16.81 3.39 5.70
N THR A 148 17.29 4.12 6.72
CA THR A 148 18.11 3.53 7.81
C THR A 148 17.38 2.39 8.53
N ARG A 149 16.10 2.56 8.81
CA ARG A 149 15.28 1.48 9.44
C ARG A 149 15.06 0.30 8.51
N LEU A 150 14.95 0.54 7.19
CA LEU A 150 14.82 -0.53 6.21
C LEU A 150 16.09 -1.38 6.16
N ASP A 151 17.26 -0.74 6.12
CA ASP A 151 18.56 -1.42 6.09
C ASP A 151 18.78 -2.26 7.36
N ALA A 152 18.48 -1.71 8.54
CA ALA A 152 18.57 -2.45 9.81
C ALA A 152 17.62 -3.67 9.85
N ARG A 153 16.44 -3.57 9.23
CA ARG A 153 15.49 -4.70 9.14
C ARG A 153 15.95 -5.78 8.17
N GLU A 154 16.56 -5.40 7.05
CA GLU A 154 17.13 -6.35 6.11
C GLU A 154 18.29 -7.12 6.76
N GLU A 155 19.22 -6.42 7.43
CA GLU A 155 20.31 -7.04 8.19
C GLU A 155 19.79 -8.00 9.27
N TRP A 156 18.77 -7.59 10.02
CA TRP A 156 18.14 -8.48 11.01
C TRP A 156 17.54 -9.73 10.35
N ALA A 157 16.83 -9.56 9.21
CA ALA A 157 16.22 -10.69 8.49
C ALA A 157 17.25 -11.68 7.98
N ASP A 158 18.41 -11.21 7.52
CA ASP A 158 19.51 -12.02 7.06
C ASP A 158 20.20 -12.75 8.23
N ASN A 159 20.44 -12.08 9.33
CA ASN A 159 21.09 -12.65 10.51
C ASN A 159 20.24 -13.72 11.21
N VAL A 160 18.92 -13.50 11.32
CA VAL A 160 18.01 -14.42 12.08
C VAL A 160 17.66 -15.66 11.28
N SER A 161 17.57 -15.59 9.98
CA SER A 161 17.03 -16.70 9.17
C SER A 161 17.66 -16.87 7.78
N GLY A 162 18.60 -16.01 7.40
CA GLY A 162 19.17 -16.00 6.05
C GLY A 162 19.80 -17.32 5.66
N GLN A 163 20.57 -17.95 6.55
CA GLN A 163 21.25 -19.21 6.26
C GLN A 163 20.34 -20.45 6.27
N LEU A 164 19.20 -20.40 6.98
CA LEU A 164 18.26 -21.51 7.11
C LEU A 164 17.20 -21.56 6.00
N ARG A 165 17.07 -20.49 5.21
CA ARG A 165 16.05 -20.40 4.15
C ARG A 165 16.57 -20.96 2.83
N PRO A 166 15.70 -21.62 2.03
CA PRO A 166 16.03 -21.99 0.66
C PRO A 166 16.49 -20.76 -0.17
N PRO A 167 17.38 -20.94 -1.16
CA PRO A 167 17.87 -19.82 -1.98
C PRO A 167 16.78 -18.96 -2.61
N ALA A 168 15.71 -19.59 -3.11
CA ALA A 168 14.57 -18.88 -3.70
C ALA A 168 13.85 -17.96 -2.68
N VAL A 169 13.74 -18.40 -1.41
CA VAL A 169 13.11 -17.58 -0.35
C VAL A 169 14.02 -16.42 0.02
N ARG A 170 15.33 -16.61 0.06
CA ARG A 170 16.29 -15.51 0.29
C ARG A 170 16.21 -14.46 -0.82
N ALA A 171 16.21 -14.90 -2.08
CA ALA A 171 16.05 -13.99 -3.22
C ALA A 171 14.74 -13.19 -3.12
N MET A 172 13.63 -13.86 -2.84
CA MET A 172 12.33 -13.18 -2.66
C MET A 172 12.38 -12.14 -1.52
N VAL A 173 13.01 -12.45 -0.41
CA VAL A 173 13.15 -11.50 0.72
C VAL A 173 14.00 -10.30 0.31
N ALA A 174 15.12 -10.51 -0.38
CA ALA A 174 15.98 -9.45 -0.90
C ALA A 174 15.20 -8.55 -1.89
N ASP A 175 14.41 -9.13 -2.79
CA ASP A 175 13.57 -8.37 -3.74
C ASP A 175 12.51 -7.51 -3.04
N ILE A 176 11.93 -7.99 -1.93
CA ILE A 176 10.99 -7.19 -1.12
C ILE A 176 11.69 -5.96 -0.55
N PHE A 177 12.89 -6.10 0.03
CA PHE A 177 13.66 -4.97 0.55
C PHE A 177 14.12 -4.04 -0.57
N ALA A 178 14.60 -4.59 -1.69
CA ALA A 178 15.00 -3.82 -2.86
C ALA A 178 13.85 -2.95 -3.39
N HIS A 179 12.64 -3.53 -3.57
CA HIS A 179 11.46 -2.79 -4.02
C HIS A 179 11.12 -1.62 -3.10
N GLN A 180 11.09 -1.84 -1.77
CA GLN A 180 10.84 -0.77 -0.81
C GLN A 180 11.91 0.33 -0.87
N ARG A 181 13.17 -0.05 -1.01
CA ARG A 181 14.31 0.87 -1.14
C ARG A 181 14.21 1.72 -2.40
N TYR A 182 13.85 1.13 -3.54
CA TYR A 182 13.63 1.88 -4.79
C TYR A 182 12.54 2.94 -4.63
N LEU A 183 11.42 2.62 -4.00
CA LEU A 183 10.34 3.58 -3.77
C LEU A 183 10.78 4.73 -2.88
N LEU A 184 11.48 4.45 -1.78
CA LEU A 184 11.99 5.48 -0.86
C LEU A 184 13.03 6.38 -1.53
N HIS A 185 13.94 5.81 -2.33
CA HIS A 185 14.92 6.60 -3.07
C HIS A 185 14.29 7.47 -4.16
N ALA A 186 13.29 6.96 -4.87
CA ALA A 186 12.56 7.75 -5.86
C ALA A 186 11.86 8.96 -5.21
N GLU A 187 11.17 8.75 -4.10
CA GLU A 187 10.49 9.78 -3.33
C GLU A 187 11.49 10.82 -2.78
N ARG A 188 12.60 10.35 -2.21
CA ARG A 188 13.67 11.20 -1.70
C ARG A 188 14.30 12.07 -2.81
N GLY A 189 14.60 11.44 -3.94
CA GLY A 189 15.18 12.14 -5.10
C GLY A 189 14.24 13.22 -5.62
N TRP A 190 12.95 12.95 -5.72
CA TRP A 190 11.94 13.92 -6.10
C TRP A 190 11.87 15.09 -5.10
N ALA A 191 11.75 14.80 -3.79
CA ALA A 191 11.64 15.84 -2.76
C ALA A 191 12.88 16.75 -2.73
N ALA A 192 14.10 16.17 -2.90
CA ALA A 192 15.33 16.92 -2.99
C ALA A 192 15.36 17.86 -4.22
N GLN A 193 14.90 17.38 -5.39
CA GLN A 193 14.81 18.21 -6.59
C GLN A 193 13.82 19.35 -6.44
N VAL A 194 12.67 19.14 -5.79
CA VAL A 194 11.70 20.20 -5.50
C VAL A 194 12.33 21.24 -4.58
N LEU A 195 13.02 20.79 -3.51
CA LEU A 195 13.69 21.71 -2.57
C LEU A 195 14.74 22.58 -3.27
N VAL A 196 15.56 21.99 -4.16
CA VAL A 196 16.54 22.74 -4.96
C VAL A 196 15.85 23.77 -5.87
N ARG A 197 14.77 23.42 -6.53
CA ARG A 197 14.00 24.38 -7.35
C ARG A 197 13.44 25.53 -6.51
N MET A 198 12.99 25.26 -5.28
CA MET A 198 12.54 26.29 -4.34
C MET A 198 13.68 27.20 -3.87
N GLN A 199 14.86 26.63 -3.64
CA GLN A 199 16.06 27.44 -3.28
C GLN A 199 16.51 28.35 -4.43
N ASN A 200 16.27 27.93 -5.66
CA ASN A 200 16.57 28.70 -6.87
C ASN A 200 15.45 29.70 -7.26
N GLY A 201 14.44 29.90 -6.43
CA GLY A 201 13.36 30.85 -6.65
C GLY A 201 12.34 30.45 -7.72
N VAL A 202 12.35 29.19 -8.20
CA VAL A 202 11.42 28.71 -9.27
C VAL A 202 9.95 28.88 -8.86
N TYR A 203 9.68 28.85 -7.57
CA TYR A 203 8.32 28.95 -7.01
C TYR A 203 8.10 30.23 -6.20
N ASP A 204 9.01 31.22 -6.34
CA ASP A 204 8.81 32.48 -5.67
C ASP A 204 7.69 33.26 -6.33
N HIS A 205 6.76 33.75 -5.54
CA HIS A 205 5.61 34.55 -5.94
C HIS A 205 5.29 35.56 -4.85
N ASP A 206 4.71 36.65 -5.22
CA ASP A 206 4.29 37.75 -4.34
C ASP A 206 2.93 37.55 -3.67
N GLY A 207 2.37 36.36 -3.83
CA GLY A 207 1.03 36.00 -3.33
C GLY A 207 -0.09 36.15 -4.37
N ASP A 208 0.17 36.78 -5.50
CA ASP A 208 -0.75 36.83 -6.63
C ASP A 208 -0.49 35.63 -7.57
N LEU A 209 -1.27 34.58 -7.42
CA LEU A 209 -1.21 33.38 -8.27
C LEU A 209 -2.03 33.52 -9.56
N GLY A 210 -2.67 34.66 -9.75
CA GLY A 210 -3.65 34.85 -10.80
C GLY A 210 -4.94 34.04 -10.58
N PRO A 211 -5.97 34.25 -11.40
CA PRO A 211 -7.17 33.43 -11.33
C PRO A 211 -6.86 31.99 -11.74
N LEU A 212 -7.47 31.05 -11.01
CA LEU A 212 -7.47 29.65 -11.45
C LEU A 212 -8.03 29.56 -12.86
N PRO A 213 -7.47 28.72 -13.75
CA PRO A 213 -8.03 28.54 -15.07
C PRO A 213 -9.50 28.15 -14.96
N GLU A 214 -10.37 28.82 -15.69
CA GLU A 214 -11.77 28.48 -15.71
C GLU A 214 -11.96 27.03 -16.13
N PRO A 215 -12.74 26.24 -15.35
CA PRO A 215 -13.00 24.88 -15.73
C PRO A 215 -13.72 24.89 -17.09
N HIS A 216 -13.14 24.26 -18.11
CA HIS A 216 -13.86 23.97 -19.34
C HIS A 216 -14.94 22.93 -19.04
N ILE A 217 -16.02 23.37 -18.43
CA ILE A 217 -17.20 22.54 -18.24
C ILE A 217 -17.87 22.46 -19.64
N GLN A 218 -17.61 21.37 -20.35
CA GLN A 218 -18.44 21.01 -21.49
C GLN A 218 -19.83 20.72 -20.92
N THR A 219 -20.75 21.68 -21.00
CA THR A 219 -22.16 21.41 -20.77
C THR A 219 -22.58 20.35 -21.81
N PRO A 220 -23.15 19.20 -21.37
CA PRO A 220 -23.72 18.25 -22.31
C PRO A 220 -24.72 19.01 -23.18
N THR A 221 -24.47 19.07 -24.47
CA THR A 221 -25.45 19.60 -25.44
C THR A 221 -26.69 18.73 -25.35
N ASP A 222 -27.83 19.36 -25.21
CA ASP A 222 -29.18 18.80 -25.01
C ASP A 222 -29.72 18.02 -26.22
N GLU A 223 -28.84 17.47 -27.07
CA GLU A 223 -29.22 16.77 -28.32
C GLU A 223 -29.60 15.29 -28.18
N THR A 224 -29.78 14.77 -26.95
CA THR A 224 -30.17 13.36 -26.75
C THR A 224 -31.54 13.20 -26.07
N ARG A 225 -32.44 14.17 -26.19
CA ARG A 225 -33.82 14.05 -25.61
C ARG A 225 -34.92 13.84 -26.63
N GLU A 226 -34.60 13.61 -27.91
CA GLU A 226 -35.62 13.26 -28.90
C GLU A 226 -35.11 12.05 -29.72
N GLN A 227 -35.26 10.85 -29.19
CA GLN A 227 -35.55 9.60 -29.94
C GLN A 227 -36.03 8.53 -28.95
#